data_98e4b9a3b1cc6ce089b102c0b2fc694b
#
_entry.id   98e4b9a3b1cc6ce089b102c0b2fc694b
#
_cell.length_a   1.000
_cell.length_b   1.000
_cell.length_c   1.000
_cell.angle_alpha   90.00
_cell.angle_beta   90.00
_cell.angle_gamma   90.00
#
_symmetry.space_group_name_H-M   'P 1'
#
loop_
_entity.id
_entity.type
_entity.pdbx_description
1 polymer ?
#
loop_
_entity_poly.entity_id
_entity_poly.type
_entity_poly.pdbx_seq_one_letter_code
_entity_poly.pdbx_strand_id
1 'polypeptide(L)'
;MTFRFLSLRATVPALALAAALAGCASPVSHFYTLSPSDDAARTRPAAASKDGNPASLIELAPVDVPPQVAKAQFVVQTDANQVRVLEQERWASMPGDEIRRALSGDLTQQLNTIDVYGSPHPAGVPVYRVSVNVQRFESWPASHALIDAVWSVRSLDSQTVMTCRSVLNEPVGDGYQALVAGHRRAVDALSQAIAGGVRALQGEHGKAKPVSCPVSP
;
A
#
# COMPACT_ATOMS: atom_id res chain seq x y z
N MET A 1 18.78 -75.71 -17.94
CA MET A 1 19.28 -74.33 -17.61
C MET A 1 18.56 -73.35 -18.50
N THR A 2 17.46 -72.74 -18.04
CA THR A 2 16.66 -71.78 -18.79
C THR A 2 16.80 -70.42 -18.06
N PHE A 3 17.57 -69.52 -18.70
CA PHE A 3 17.91 -68.21 -18.11
C PHE A 3 16.73 -67.21 -18.25
N ARG A 4 16.41 -66.58 -17.09
CA ARG A 4 15.48 -65.50 -16.91
C ARG A 4 16.03 -64.21 -17.56
N PHE A 5 15.56 -63.83 -18.75
CA PHE A 5 15.85 -62.52 -19.38
C PHE A 5 14.58 -61.66 -19.57
N LEU A 6 13.57 -61.79 -18.70
CA LEU A 6 12.29 -61.11 -18.93
C LEU A 6 12.02 -59.92 -18.02
N SER A 7 12.92 -59.56 -17.09
CA SER A 7 12.62 -58.48 -16.09
C SER A 7 13.24 -57.13 -16.39
N LEU A 8 14.12 -57.00 -17.39
CA LEU A 8 14.83 -55.73 -17.63
C LEU A 8 14.12 -54.78 -18.60
N ARG A 9 13.11 -55.24 -19.36
CA ARG A 9 12.41 -54.42 -20.36
C ARG A 9 11.22 -53.61 -19.81
N ALA A 10 10.70 -53.96 -18.64
CA ALA A 10 9.53 -53.27 -18.03
C ALA A 10 9.93 -52.14 -17.04
N THR A 11 11.16 -52.11 -16.54
CA THR A 11 11.61 -51.11 -15.56
C THR A 11 11.98 -49.77 -16.18
N VAL A 12 12.44 -49.75 -17.45
CA VAL A 12 12.83 -48.52 -18.15
C VAL A 12 11.62 -47.59 -18.44
N PRO A 13 10.46 -48.09 -18.96
CA PRO A 13 9.32 -47.21 -19.21
C PRO A 13 8.68 -46.72 -17.89
N ALA A 14 8.70 -47.47 -16.80
CA ALA A 14 8.18 -47.05 -15.51
C ALA A 14 9.02 -45.92 -14.87
N LEU A 15 10.34 -45.98 -15.01
CA LEU A 15 11.25 -44.95 -14.55
C LEU A 15 11.12 -43.66 -15.37
N ALA A 16 10.92 -43.76 -16.69
CA ALA A 16 10.68 -42.60 -17.57
C ALA A 16 9.34 -41.91 -17.27
N LEU A 17 8.30 -42.67 -16.94
CA LEU A 17 6.99 -42.12 -16.56
C LEU A 17 7.04 -41.43 -15.20
N ALA A 18 7.78 -41.96 -14.19
CA ALA A 18 7.98 -41.36 -12.92
C ALA A 18 8.79 -40.04 -13.00
N ALA A 19 9.79 -39.96 -13.87
CA ALA A 19 10.56 -38.76 -14.15
C ALA A 19 9.73 -37.63 -14.80
N ALA A 20 8.76 -38.01 -15.66
CA ALA A 20 7.86 -37.06 -16.31
C ALA A 20 6.85 -36.41 -15.34
N LEU A 21 6.48 -37.10 -14.26
CA LEU A 21 5.59 -36.54 -13.21
C LEU A 21 6.30 -35.64 -12.21
N ALA A 22 7.61 -35.69 -12.08
CA ALA A 22 8.39 -34.86 -11.16
C ALA A 22 8.60 -33.41 -11.69
N GLY A 23 8.25 -33.12 -12.95
CA GLY A 23 8.53 -31.84 -13.62
C GLY A 23 7.54 -30.71 -13.38
N CYS A 24 6.45 -30.89 -12.62
CA CYS A 24 5.40 -29.88 -12.44
C CYS A 24 5.42 -29.18 -11.07
N ALA A 25 6.58 -28.96 -10.45
CA ALA A 25 6.66 -28.09 -9.30
C ALA A 25 6.54 -26.63 -9.76
N SER A 26 5.36 -26.02 -9.60
CA SER A 26 5.19 -24.58 -9.83
C SER A 26 6.07 -23.80 -8.83
N PRO A 27 6.78 -22.74 -9.28
CA PRO A 27 7.55 -21.90 -8.35
C PRO A 27 6.66 -21.33 -7.26
N VAL A 28 7.18 -21.23 -6.05
CA VAL A 28 6.46 -20.66 -4.90
C VAL A 28 6.25 -19.17 -5.10
N SER A 29 5.02 -18.70 -4.91
CA SER A 29 4.69 -17.26 -4.95
C SER A 29 4.81 -16.65 -3.56
N HIS A 30 5.39 -15.45 -3.50
CA HIS A 30 5.49 -14.62 -2.29
C HIS A 30 4.48 -13.48 -2.37
N PHE A 31 3.77 -13.24 -1.27
CA PHE A 31 2.76 -12.18 -1.19
C PHE A 31 3.20 -11.13 -0.18
N TYR A 32 3.06 -9.86 -0.56
CA TYR A 32 3.45 -8.70 0.22
C TYR A 32 2.26 -7.79 0.49
N THR A 33 2.29 -7.10 1.63
CA THR A 33 1.29 -6.11 2.02
C THR A 33 1.95 -4.83 2.55
N LEU A 34 1.32 -3.69 2.31
CA LEU A 34 1.71 -2.40 2.89
C LEU A 34 1.06 -2.16 4.26
N SER A 35 0.08 -2.98 4.64
CA SER A 35 -0.52 -2.89 5.97
C SER A 35 0.46 -3.39 7.03
N PRO A 36 0.57 -2.72 8.19
CA PRO A 36 1.37 -3.22 9.30
C PRO A 36 0.82 -4.56 9.77
N SER A 37 1.70 -5.46 10.23
CA SER A 37 1.26 -6.67 10.92
C SER A 37 0.51 -6.29 12.20
N ASP A 38 -0.44 -7.13 12.63
CA ASP A 38 -1.24 -6.90 13.84
C ASP A 38 -0.37 -6.62 15.09
N ASP A 39 0.84 -7.16 15.16
CA ASP A 39 1.77 -6.90 16.25
C ASP A 39 2.29 -5.46 16.27
N ALA A 40 2.54 -4.86 15.11
CA ALA A 40 2.92 -3.45 15.03
C ALA A 40 1.73 -2.50 15.34
N ALA A 41 0.51 -2.92 15.00
CA ALA A 41 -0.72 -2.20 15.33
C ALA A 41 -1.04 -2.24 16.84
N ARG A 42 -0.74 -3.35 17.52
CA ARG A 42 -0.98 -3.52 18.97
C ARG A 42 0.01 -2.76 19.86
N THR A 43 1.22 -2.50 19.37
CA THR A 43 2.24 -1.76 20.13
C THR A 43 2.04 -0.25 20.10
N ARG A 44 1.17 0.26 19.24
CA ARG A 44 0.79 1.68 19.23
C ARG A 44 -0.44 1.88 20.10
N PRO A 45 -0.37 2.70 21.19
CA PRO A 45 -1.55 3.00 21.98
C PRO A 45 -2.59 3.68 21.09
N ALA A 46 -3.76 3.09 20.95
CA ALA A 46 -4.92 3.83 20.47
C ALA A 46 -5.14 4.97 21.48
N ALA A 47 -5.01 6.21 21.04
CA ALA A 47 -5.39 7.35 21.87
C ALA A 47 -6.90 7.30 22.03
N ALA A 48 -7.37 6.63 23.09
CA ALA A 48 -8.78 6.61 23.44
C ALA A 48 -9.21 8.04 23.74
N SER A 49 -10.08 8.61 22.92
CA SER A 49 -10.81 9.82 23.27
C SER A 49 -11.57 9.55 24.57
N LYS A 50 -11.47 10.47 25.54
CA LYS A 50 -12.09 10.33 26.87
C LYS A 50 -13.61 10.12 26.82
N ASP A 51 -14.25 10.44 25.70
CA ASP A 51 -15.70 10.38 25.47
C ASP A 51 -16.14 9.36 24.41
N GLY A 52 -15.24 8.48 23.94
CA GLY A 52 -15.58 7.39 23.01
C GLY A 52 -15.84 7.80 21.56
N ASN A 53 -16.10 9.08 21.25
CA ASN A 53 -16.34 9.58 19.90
C ASN A 53 -15.19 10.49 19.44
N PRO A 54 -14.71 10.33 18.18
CA PRO A 54 -13.70 11.22 17.62
C PRO A 54 -14.27 12.63 17.40
N ALA A 55 -13.41 13.65 17.59
CA ALA A 55 -13.79 15.05 17.39
C ALA A 55 -14.09 15.41 15.92
N SER A 56 -13.61 14.58 15.00
CA SER A 56 -13.85 14.67 13.55
C SER A 56 -13.70 13.32 12.91
N LEU A 57 -14.21 13.17 11.70
CA LEU A 57 -14.14 11.94 10.90
C LEU A 57 -13.37 12.20 9.60
N ILE A 58 -12.84 11.14 9.00
CA ILE A 58 -12.28 11.21 7.64
C ILE A 58 -13.06 10.28 6.71
N GLU A 59 -13.07 10.63 5.43
CA GLU A 59 -13.48 9.76 4.33
C GLU A 59 -12.31 9.61 3.35
N LEU A 60 -11.59 8.53 3.40
CA LEU A 60 -10.53 8.24 2.44
C LEU A 60 -11.12 7.53 1.23
N ALA A 61 -11.18 8.24 0.10
CA ALA A 61 -11.63 7.68 -1.18
C ALA A 61 -10.70 6.55 -1.67
N PRO A 62 -11.13 5.70 -2.62
CA PRO A 62 -10.24 4.79 -3.32
C PRO A 62 -9.01 5.52 -3.87
N VAL A 63 -7.86 4.85 -3.83
CA VAL A 63 -6.58 5.42 -4.30
C VAL A 63 -6.36 4.97 -5.74
N ASP A 64 -6.23 5.96 -6.64
CA ASP A 64 -5.87 5.70 -8.03
C ASP A 64 -4.36 5.53 -8.16
N VAL A 65 -3.95 4.55 -8.98
CA VAL A 65 -2.55 4.27 -9.30
C VAL A 65 -2.35 4.17 -10.81
N PRO A 66 -1.12 4.40 -11.34
CA PRO A 66 -0.85 4.25 -12.76
C PRO A 66 -1.23 2.85 -13.28
N PRO A 67 -1.82 2.74 -14.49
CA PRO A 67 -2.24 1.45 -15.06
C PRO A 67 -1.12 0.41 -15.16
N GLN A 68 0.12 0.85 -15.37
CA GLN A 68 1.28 -0.05 -15.45
C GLN A 68 1.53 -0.85 -14.17
N VAL A 69 1.18 -0.30 -13.00
CA VAL A 69 1.34 -0.96 -11.69
C VAL A 69 0.00 -1.43 -11.10
N ALA A 70 -1.12 -1.17 -11.75
CA ALA A 70 -2.46 -1.60 -11.33
C ALA A 70 -2.66 -3.11 -11.57
N LYS A 71 -1.80 -3.93 -10.97
CA LYS A 71 -1.81 -5.39 -11.03
C LYS A 71 -1.21 -5.99 -9.75
N ALA A 72 -1.57 -7.22 -9.44
CA ALA A 72 -1.06 -7.89 -8.25
C ALA A 72 0.44 -8.23 -8.34
N GLN A 73 0.97 -8.47 -9.55
CA GLN A 73 2.38 -8.74 -9.75
C GLN A 73 3.24 -7.52 -9.37
N PHE A 74 4.36 -7.77 -8.71
CA PHE A 74 5.34 -6.73 -8.45
C PHE A 74 5.94 -6.24 -9.77
N VAL A 75 5.95 -4.93 -9.98
CA VAL A 75 6.59 -4.27 -11.13
C VAL A 75 7.83 -3.57 -10.61
N VAL A 76 8.98 -3.94 -11.12
CA VAL A 76 10.27 -3.32 -10.73
C VAL A 76 10.90 -2.62 -11.93
N GLN A 77 11.53 -1.50 -11.67
CA GLN A 77 12.35 -0.79 -12.64
C GLN A 77 13.67 -1.55 -12.85
N THR A 78 14.08 -1.75 -14.09
CA THR A 78 15.37 -2.31 -14.44
C THR A 78 16.32 -1.24 -15.00
N ASP A 79 15.76 -0.22 -15.63
CA ASP A 79 16.44 1.02 -16.02
C ASP A 79 15.40 2.16 -16.19
N ALA A 80 15.84 3.30 -16.71
CA ALA A 80 14.99 4.49 -16.86
C ALA A 80 13.75 4.27 -17.77
N ASN A 81 13.79 3.28 -18.66
CA ASN A 81 12.76 3.04 -19.67
C ASN A 81 12.23 1.61 -19.67
N GLN A 82 12.71 0.75 -18.76
CA GLN A 82 12.33 -0.66 -18.72
C GLN A 82 11.82 -1.06 -17.34
N VAL A 83 10.75 -1.84 -17.37
CA VAL A 83 10.19 -2.48 -16.17
C VAL A 83 10.17 -4.00 -16.36
N ARG A 84 10.27 -4.71 -15.25
CA ARG A 84 10.05 -6.16 -15.19
C ARG A 84 8.84 -6.45 -14.32
N VAL A 85 7.95 -7.28 -14.84
CA VAL A 85 6.84 -7.84 -14.07
C VAL A 85 7.30 -9.15 -13.46
N LEU A 86 7.16 -9.29 -12.14
CA LEU A 86 7.59 -10.46 -11.38
C LEU A 86 6.39 -11.37 -11.13
N GLU A 87 6.39 -12.56 -11.73
CA GLU A 87 5.23 -13.46 -11.64
C GLU A 87 5.06 -14.08 -10.24
N GLN A 88 6.18 -14.30 -9.53
CA GLN A 88 6.18 -14.96 -8.22
C GLN A 88 6.18 -13.99 -7.04
N GLU A 89 6.51 -12.73 -7.26
CA GLU A 89 6.49 -11.68 -6.25
C GLU A 89 5.22 -10.83 -6.46
N ARG A 90 4.31 -10.84 -5.50
CA ARG A 90 2.97 -10.29 -5.71
C ARG A 90 2.51 -9.48 -4.50
N TRP A 91 1.75 -8.45 -4.74
CA TRP A 91 0.96 -7.80 -3.72
C TRP A 91 -0.19 -8.70 -3.26
N ALA A 92 -0.55 -8.66 -1.99
CA ALA A 92 -1.65 -9.43 -1.43
C ALA A 92 -3.02 -8.95 -1.97
N SER A 93 -3.12 -7.66 -2.30
CA SER A 93 -4.24 -7.07 -3.05
C SER A 93 -3.71 -6.12 -4.13
N MET A 94 -4.57 -5.43 -4.85
CA MET A 94 -4.13 -4.45 -5.84
C MET A 94 -3.40 -3.28 -5.16
N PRO A 95 -2.33 -2.70 -5.76
CA PRO A 95 -1.55 -1.63 -5.14
C PRO A 95 -2.38 -0.44 -4.64
N GLY A 96 -3.41 -0.03 -5.37
CA GLY A 96 -4.31 1.03 -4.91
C GLY A 96 -5.01 0.67 -3.60
N ASP A 97 -5.45 -0.58 -3.44
CA ASP A 97 -6.09 -1.08 -2.22
C ASP A 97 -5.08 -1.22 -1.08
N GLU A 98 -3.85 -1.67 -1.36
CA GLU A 98 -2.75 -1.74 -0.38
C GLU A 98 -2.43 -0.36 0.17
N ILE A 99 -2.24 0.64 -0.71
CA ILE A 99 -1.95 2.02 -0.33
C ILE A 99 -3.12 2.60 0.47
N ARG A 100 -4.36 2.44 -0.02
CA ARG A 100 -5.56 2.93 0.67
C ARG A 100 -5.68 2.37 2.08
N ARG A 101 -5.51 1.05 2.23
CA ARG A 101 -5.61 0.39 3.54
C ARG A 101 -4.53 0.86 4.50
N ALA A 102 -3.29 0.99 4.03
CA ALA A 102 -2.19 1.50 4.83
C ALA A 102 -2.41 2.96 5.25
N LEU A 103 -2.80 3.84 4.31
CA LEU A 103 -3.13 5.25 4.59
C LEU A 103 -4.30 5.38 5.59
N SER A 104 -5.38 4.60 5.41
CA SER A 104 -6.52 4.62 6.33
C SER A 104 -6.09 4.27 7.76
N GLY A 105 -5.29 3.21 7.91
CA GLY A 105 -4.74 2.82 9.22
C GLY A 105 -3.87 3.91 9.85
N ASP A 106 -2.96 4.49 9.08
CA ASP A 106 -2.06 5.54 9.59
C ASP A 106 -2.81 6.83 9.93
N LEU A 107 -3.73 7.28 9.06
CA LEU A 107 -4.52 8.49 9.28
C LEU A 107 -5.45 8.38 10.48
N THR A 108 -6.15 7.24 10.62
CA THR A 108 -7.03 7.02 11.77
C THR A 108 -6.26 7.06 13.08
N GLN A 109 -5.04 6.54 13.10
CA GLN A 109 -4.17 6.59 14.26
C GLN A 109 -3.61 7.99 14.52
N GLN A 110 -3.06 8.68 13.49
CA GLN A 110 -2.43 9.98 13.63
C GLN A 110 -3.43 11.10 14.01
N LEU A 111 -4.67 10.99 13.52
CA LEU A 111 -5.74 11.97 13.76
C LEU A 111 -6.66 11.58 14.91
N ASN A 112 -6.47 10.40 15.50
CA ASN A 112 -7.41 9.82 16.50
C ASN A 112 -8.86 9.87 15.99
N THR A 113 -9.10 9.31 14.82
CA THR A 113 -10.37 9.39 14.09
C THR A 113 -10.78 8.02 13.54
N ILE A 114 -11.88 8.00 12.80
CA ILE A 114 -12.41 6.84 12.09
C ILE A 114 -12.54 7.19 10.61
N ASP A 115 -12.14 6.28 9.74
CA ASP A 115 -12.42 6.35 8.30
C ASP A 115 -13.83 5.81 8.05
N VAL A 116 -14.74 6.71 7.68
CA VAL A 116 -16.16 6.39 7.46
C VAL A 116 -16.52 6.31 5.97
N TYR A 117 -15.52 6.19 5.08
CA TYR A 117 -15.80 6.08 3.65
C TYR A 117 -16.75 4.91 3.34
N GLY A 118 -17.87 5.22 2.68
CA GLY A 118 -18.90 4.24 2.36
C GLY A 118 -19.77 3.77 3.54
N SER A 119 -19.61 4.39 4.71
CA SER A 119 -20.39 4.07 5.92
C SER A 119 -21.23 5.27 6.39
N PRO A 120 -22.44 5.06 6.92
CA PRO A 120 -23.18 6.11 7.59
C PRO A 120 -22.39 6.65 8.79
N HIS A 121 -22.50 7.95 9.04
CA HIS A 121 -21.88 8.61 10.18
C HIS A 121 -22.83 9.59 10.88
N PRO A 122 -22.61 9.92 12.17
CA PRO A 122 -23.45 10.85 12.91
C PRO A 122 -23.47 12.24 12.27
N ALA A 123 -24.64 12.89 12.28
CA ALA A 123 -24.79 14.27 11.86
C ALA A 123 -24.11 15.23 12.89
N GLY A 124 -23.57 16.35 12.41
CA GLY A 124 -22.94 17.38 13.24
C GLY A 124 -21.50 17.09 13.66
N VAL A 125 -20.91 15.97 13.24
CA VAL A 125 -19.47 15.71 13.41
C VAL A 125 -18.76 16.16 12.13
N PRO A 126 -17.73 17.04 12.22
CA PRO A 126 -16.98 17.49 11.04
C PRO A 126 -16.35 16.32 10.29
N VAL A 127 -16.49 16.31 8.96
CA VAL A 127 -15.94 15.27 8.09
C VAL A 127 -14.95 15.86 7.09
N TYR A 128 -13.79 15.22 6.97
CA TYR A 128 -12.75 15.59 6.03
C TYR A 128 -12.58 14.50 4.98
N ARG A 129 -12.94 14.82 3.71
CA ARG A 129 -12.72 13.91 2.60
C ARG A 129 -11.31 14.02 2.09
N VAL A 130 -10.63 12.87 2.03
CA VAL A 130 -9.28 12.72 1.51
C VAL A 130 -9.34 11.98 0.17
N SER A 131 -8.71 12.57 -0.85
CA SER A 131 -8.53 11.93 -2.16
C SER A 131 -7.05 11.87 -2.49
N VAL A 132 -6.59 10.73 -3.02
CA VAL A 132 -5.18 10.51 -3.38
C VAL A 132 -5.13 9.93 -4.78
N ASN A 133 -4.33 10.56 -5.64
CA ASN A 133 -4.01 10.08 -6.98
C ASN A 133 -2.50 9.90 -7.07
N VAL A 134 -2.06 8.67 -7.14
CA VAL A 134 -0.64 8.31 -7.28
C VAL A 134 -0.25 8.43 -8.75
N GLN A 135 0.67 9.34 -9.05
CA GLN A 135 1.21 9.59 -10.40
C GLN A 135 2.36 8.64 -10.75
N ARG A 136 3.16 8.26 -9.73
CA ARG A 136 4.27 7.31 -9.86
C ARG A 136 4.30 6.40 -8.65
N PHE A 137 4.44 5.11 -8.88
CA PHE A 137 4.68 4.07 -7.88
C PHE A 137 5.77 3.17 -8.41
N GLU A 138 7.01 3.45 -8.03
CA GLU A 138 8.19 2.83 -8.64
C GLU A 138 9.00 2.07 -7.61
N SER A 139 9.41 0.87 -7.99
CA SER A 139 10.26 -0.02 -7.20
C SER A 139 11.60 -0.19 -7.92
N TRP A 140 12.66 0.42 -7.40
CA TRP A 140 14.02 0.32 -7.89
C TRP A 140 14.82 -0.62 -6.98
N PRO A 141 15.06 -1.89 -7.37
CA PRO A 141 15.77 -2.86 -6.52
C PRO A 141 17.15 -2.35 -6.11
N ALA A 142 17.52 -2.57 -4.84
CA ALA A 142 18.77 -2.14 -4.22
C ALA A 142 19.06 -0.62 -4.35
N SER A 143 18.04 0.19 -4.57
CA SER A 143 18.17 1.64 -4.73
C SER A 143 17.11 2.37 -3.92
N HIS A 144 15.87 2.43 -4.41
CA HIS A 144 14.82 3.19 -3.74
C HIS A 144 13.40 2.72 -4.09
N ALA A 145 12.45 3.07 -3.23
CA ALA A 145 11.02 3.04 -3.50
C ALA A 145 10.51 4.48 -3.64
N LEU A 146 9.74 4.77 -4.70
CA LEU A 146 9.27 6.12 -5.00
C LEU A 146 7.74 6.14 -5.07
N ILE A 147 7.14 7.10 -4.36
CA ILE A 147 5.74 7.47 -4.50
C ILE A 147 5.67 8.97 -4.84
N ASP A 148 5.04 9.29 -5.96
CA ASP A 148 4.68 10.66 -6.34
C ASP A 148 3.16 10.73 -6.39
N ALA A 149 2.55 11.50 -5.51
CA ALA A 149 1.10 11.57 -5.36
C ALA A 149 0.60 13.02 -5.31
N VAL A 150 -0.49 13.28 -6.00
CA VAL A 150 -1.33 14.45 -5.82
C VAL A 150 -2.46 14.06 -4.88
N TRP A 151 -2.65 14.81 -3.81
CA TRP A 151 -3.68 14.55 -2.83
C TRP A 151 -4.43 15.81 -2.45
N SER A 152 -5.66 15.64 -2.01
CA SER A 152 -6.47 16.75 -1.52
C SER A 152 -7.21 16.38 -0.24
N VAL A 153 -7.45 17.39 0.59
CA VAL A 153 -8.34 17.32 1.76
C VAL A 153 -9.42 18.37 1.57
N ARG A 154 -10.67 17.96 1.72
CA ARG A 154 -11.85 18.81 1.68
C ARG A 154 -12.61 18.73 3.01
N SER A 155 -12.85 19.85 3.65
CA SER A 155 -13.86 19.93 4.71
C SER A 155 -15.26 19.88 4.09
N LEU A 156 -16.09 18.92 4.48
CA LEU A 156 -17.46 18.82 3.94
C LEU A 156 -18.39 19.90 4.50
N ASP A 157 -18.08 20.47 5.66
CA ASP A 157 -18.87 21.54 6.26
C ASP A 157 -18.59 22.90 5.61
N SER A 158 -17.31 23.32 5.61
CA SER A 158 -16.90 24.64 5.08
C SER A 158 -16.68 24.64 3.57
N GLN A 159 -16.64 23.47 2.92
CA GLN A 159 -16.28 23.27 1.51
C GLN A 159 -14.86 23.75 1.14
N THR A 160 -14.05 24.10 2.15
CA THR A 160 -12.64 24.47 1.94
C THR A 160 -11.85 23.26 1.45
N VAL A 161 -11.00 23.48 0.43
CA VAL A 161 -10.17 22.44 -0.18
C VAL A 161 -8.70 22.84 -0.14
N MET A 162 -7.85 21.91 0.27
CA MET A 162 -6.40 21.98 0.08
C MET A 162 -6.01 20.90 -0.93
N THR A 163 -5.15 21.26 -1.91
CA THR A 163 -4.57 20.29 -2.86
C THR A 163 -3.06 20.44 -2.86
N CYS A 164 -2.37 19.31 -2.68
CA CYS A 164 -0.92 19.25 -2.56
C CYS A 164 -0.33 18.12 -3.40
N ARG A 165 0.99 18.16 -3.60
CA ARG A 165 1.77 17.08 -4.20
C ARG A 165 2.90 16.69 -3.25
N SER A 166 3.11 15.39 -3.09
CA SER A 166 4.24 14.83 -2.34
C SER A 166 5.03 13.89 -3.24
N VAL A 167 6.35 14.06 -3.25
CA VAL A 167 7.29 13.16 -3.93
C VAL A 167 8.18 12.54 -2.85
N LEU A 168 7.99 11.26 -2.61
CA LEU A 168 8.59 10.52 -1.51
C LEU A 168 9.52 9.46 -2.10
N ASN A 169 10.80 9.58 -1.77
CA ASN A 169 11.86 8.71 -2.29
C ASN A 169 12.60 8.08 -1.12
N GLU A 170 12.34 6.80 -0.89
CA GLU A 170 12.85 6.04 0.24
C GLU A 170 13.98 5.11 -0.18
N PRO A 171 15.19 5.28 0.33
CA PRO A 171 16.29 4.37 0.03
C PRO A 171 16.00 2.97 0.54
N VAL A 172 16.37 1.95 -0.25
CA VAL A 172 16.16 0.56 0.10
C VAL A 172 17.43 -0.26 -0.13
N GLY A 173 17.61 -1.30 0.68
CA GLY A 173 18.61 -2.33 0.47
C GLY A 173 18.18 -3.42 -0.50
N ASP A 174 18.89 -4.54 -0.48
CA ASP A 174 18.64 -5.67 -1.36
C ASP A 174 17.34 -6.41 -1.01
N GLY A 175 16.74 -6.99 -2.04
CA GLY A 175 15.56 -7.86 -1.93
C GLY A 175 14.22 -7.14 -1.98
N TYR A 176 13.18 -7.90 -2.30
CA TYR A 176 11.83 -7.36 -2.48
C TYR A 176 11.18 -6.93 -1.16
N GLN A 177 11.54 -7.58 -0.06
CA GLN A 177 11.09 -7.16 1.29
C GLN A 177 11.59 -5.74 1.63
N ALA A 178 12.83 -5.39 1.23
CA ALA A 178 13.37 -4.05 1.43
C ALA A 178 12.61 -3.00 0.60
N LEU A 179 12.20 -3.35 -0.63
CA LEU A 179 11.33 -2.50 -1.46
C LEU A 179 9.95 -2.28 -0.81
N VAL A 180 9.33 -3.33 -0.28
CA VAL A 180 8.05 -3.23 0.43
C VAL A 180 8.19 -2.33 1.66
N ALA A 181 9.26 -2.50 2.44
CA ALA A 181 9.55 -1.65 3.59
C ALA A 181 9.78 -0.18 3.19
N GLY A 182 10.43 0.08 2.04
CA GLY A 182 10.58 1.42 1.46
C GLY A 182 9.24 2.03 1.09
N HIS A 183 8.41 1.31 0.35
CA HIS A 183 7.05 1.77 0.03
C HIS A 183 6.21 2.02 1.28
N ARG A 184 6.37 1.18 2.32
CA ARG A 184 5.68 1.38 3.60
C ARG A 184 6.09 2.69 4.27
N ARG A 185 7.39 3.03 4.28
CA ARG A 185 7.87 4.34 4.80
C ARG A 185 7.35 5.51 3.97
N ALA A 186 7.34 5.37 2.64
CA ALA A 186 6.79 6.41 1.77
C ALA A 186 5.28 6.64 2.03
N VAL A 187 4.49 5.58 2.25
CA VAL A 187 3.07 5.70 2.61
C VAL A 187 2.91 6.36 3.99
N ASP A 188 3.75 6.02 4.97
CA ASP A 188 3.73 6.67 6.29
C ASP A 188 4.04 8.18 6.18
N ALA A 189 5.06 8.57 5.41
CA ALA A 189 5.37 9.98 5.16
C ALA A 189 4.23 10.71 4.43
N LEU A 190 3.57 10.05 3.45
CA LEU A 190 2.40 10.60 2.79
C LEU A 190 1.25 10.82 3.78
N SER A 191 1.01 9.85 4.66
CA SER A 191 -0.03 9.94 5.69
C SER A 191 0.21 11.10 6.65
N GLN A 192 1.48 11.36 7.03
CA GLN A 192 1.87 12.48 7.87
C GLN A 192 1.56 13.83 7.20
N ALA A 193 1.89 13.97 5.90
CA ALA A 193 1.57 15.16 5.11
C ALA A 193 0.06 15.39 5.04
N ILE A 194 -0.73 14.35 4.73
CA ILE A 194 -2.20 14.43 4.66
C ILE A 194 -2.79 14.78 6.04
N ALA A 195 -2.32 14.15 7.12
CA ALA A 195 -2.77 14.45 8.48
C ALA A 195 -2.46 15.90 8.87
N GLY A 196 -1.30 16.43 8.46
CA GLY A 196 -0.97 17.85 8.57
C GLY A 196 -1.99 18.73 7.87
N GLY A 197 -2.39 18.37 6.65
CA GLY A 197 -3.44 19.06 5.89
C GLY A 197 -4.80 19.04 6.57
N VAL A 198 -5.22 17.90 7.12
CA VAL A 198 -6.48 17.81 7.88
C VAL A 198 -6.44 18.72 9.09
N ARG A 199 -5.35 18.70 9.89
CA ARG A 199 -5.20 19.56 11.08
C ARG A 199 -5.19 21.06 10.72
N ALA A 200 -4.60 21.43 9.59
CA ALA A 200 -4.61 22.81 9.12
C ALA A 200 -6.06 23.27 8.83
N LEU A 201 -6.86 22.46 8.15
CA LEU A 201 -8.28 22.77 7.90
C LEU A 201 -9.12 22.75 9.18
N GLN A 202 -8.79 21.93 10.18
CA GLN A 202 -9.45 21.95 11.50
C GLN A 202 -9.20 23.27 12.26
N GLY A 203 -7.99 23.82 12.15
CA GLY A 203 -7.61 25.08 12.82
C GLY A 203 -8.19 26.34 12.18
N GLU A 204 -8.71 26.27 10.95
CA GLU A 204 -9.23 27.41 10.18
C GLU A 204 -10.71 27.73 10.39
N HIS A 205 -11.41 27.06 11.31
CA HIS A 205 -12.79 27.44 11.64
C HIS A 205 -12.85 28.90 12.12
N GLY A 206 -12.88 29.84 11.15
CA GLY A 206 -13.06 31.29 11.39
C GLY A 206 -12.02 32.25 10.84
N LYS A 207 -10.98 31.82 10.11
CA LYS A 207 -9.96 32.71 9.52
C LYS A 207 -9.67 32.30 8.07
N ALA A 208 -10.01 33.14 7.11
CA ALA A 208 -9.63 33.00 5.71
C ALA A 208 -8.11 33.25 5.55
N LYS A 209 -7.30 32.25 5.76
CA LYS A 209 -5.87 32.27 5.45
C LYS A 209 -5.59 31.22 4.38
N PRO A 210 -4.78 31.53 3.34
CA PRO A 210 -4.44 30.51 2.35
C PRO A 210 -3.76 29.32 3.04
N VAL A 211 -4.36 28.14 2.87
CA VAL A 211 -3.83 26.91 3.43
C VAL A 211 -2.64 26.49 2.60
N SER A 212 -1.44 26.55 3.16
CA SER A 212 -0.22 26.08 2.51
C SER A 212 -0.03 24.58 2.72
N CYS A 213 0.48 23.90 1.69
CA CYS A 213 0.82 22.48 1.79
C CYS A 213 1.83 22.26 2.93
N PRO A 214 1.65 21.21 3.74
CA PRO A 214 2.65 20.79 4.70
C PRO A 214 3.97 20.49 3.98
N VAL A 215 5.08 20.91 4.56
CA VAL A 215 6.40 20.53 4.04
C VAL A 215 6.56 19.03 4.30
N SER A 216 6.84 18.26 3.24
CA SER A 216 7.20 16.85 3.41
C SER A 216 8.49 16.75 4.20
N PRO A 217 8.59 15.81 5.15
CA PRO A 217 9.79 15.59 5.96
C PRO A 217 10.99 15.19 5.12
#